data_cda7d9f5fe21a33fd05015c8e055a2df
#
_entry.id   cda7d9f5fe21a33fd05015c8e055a2df
#
_cell.length_a   1.000
_cell.length_b   1.000
_cell.length_c   1.000
_cell.angle_alpha   90.00
_cell.angle_beta   90.00
_cell.angle_gamma   90.00
#
_symmetry.space_group_name_H-M   'P 1'
#
loop_
_entity.id
_entity.type
_entity.pdbx_description
1 polymer ?
#
loop_
_entity_poly.entity_id
_entity_poly.type
_entity_poly.pdbx_seq_one_letter_code
_entity_poly.pdbx_strand_id
1 'polypeptide(L)'
;LFELIDMPPATNSQIKFKPLGTFFDGDNLPNKDDLINIALKNRVDLKYYDELIESSDLNLVKAKDETKALLNFSGSYGAYGLSDKGVDSYSESFNRQGMEWSVGLNFKMILDKKARNAGYRVAINEMAKAKIEKDKVKKAIILEIDTAYERLVSYKKALRTARKAVELAEERLNQEQELWQKGVGDVYRLVEQQQMLGNTKIRTVEAEGALSKSVISLWISSGQVFQ
;
A
#
# COMPACT_ATOMS: atom_id res chain seq x y z
N LEU A 1 -15.37 -9.70 10.27
CA LEU A 1 -14.95 -8.37 10.76
C LEU A 1 -13.82 -8.50 11.77
N PHE A 2 -13.88 -9.49 12.68
CA PHE A 2 -12.83 -9.73 13.69
C PHE A 2 -11.50 -10.19 13.07
N GLU A 3 -11.53 -10.96 11.97
CA GLU A 3 -10.34 -11.39 11.23
C GLU A 3 -9.63 -10.22 10.51
N LEU A 4 -10.38 -9.18 10.14
CA LEU A 4 -9.83 -7.98 9.48
C LEU A 4 -9.12 -7.01 10.44
N ILE A 5 -9.33 -7.13 11.76
CA ILE A 5 -8.83 -6.19 12.77
C ILE A 5 -7.78 -6.86 13.67
N ASP A 6 -7.43 -8.13 13.40
CA ASP A 6 -6.47 -8.94 14.22
C ASP A 6 -6.77 -8.89 15.73
N MET A 7 -8.07 -8.86 16.08
CA MET A 7 -8.52 -8.93 17.48
C MET A 7 -8.69 -10.37 17.91
N PRO A 8 -8.13 -10.76 19.07
CA PRO A 8 -8.40 -12.09 19.61
C PRO A 8 -9.90 -12.25 19.87
N PRO A 9 -10.48 -13.45 19.66
CA PRO A 9 -11.88 -13.68 19.94
C PRO A 9 -12.14 -13.42 21.42
N ALA A 10 -12.86 -12.34 21.70
CA ALA A 10 -13.21 -11.95 23.06
C ALA A 10 -14.20 -12.98 23.61
N THR A 11 -13.71 -13.86 24.47
CA THR A 11 -14.53 -14.79 25.22
C THR A 11 -15.47 -13.98 26.13
N ASN A 12 -16.76 -13.96 25.79
CA ASN A 12 -17.87 -13.44 26.63
C ASN A 12 -18.07 -11.92 26.76
N SER A 13 -17.48 -11.04 25.99
CA SER A 13 -17.93 -9.65 25.97
C SER A 13 -18.85 -9.41 24.76
N GLN A 14 -20.07 -8.98 25.01
CA GLN A 14 -20.95 -8.42 23.99
C GLN A 14 -20.34 -7.10 23.51
N ILE A 15 -19.43 -7.17 22.54
CA ILE A 15 -18.93 -5.96 21.87
C ILE A 15 -20.10 -5.37 21.10
N LYS A 16 -20.79 -4.41 21.69
CA LYS A 16 -21.79 -3.61 21.02
C LYS A 16 -21.04 -2.59 20.17
N PHE A 17 -20.98 -2.83 18.87
CA PHE A 17 -20.57 -1.79 17.92
C PHE A 17 -21.61 -0.68 17.97
N LYS A 18 -21.28 0.41 18.65
CA LYS A 18 -22.04 1.65 18.56
C LYS A 18 -21.47 2.40 17.36
N PRO A 19 -22.24 2.63 16.28
CA PRO A 19 -21.76 3.52 15.23
C PRO A 19 -21.48 4.86 15.91
N LEU A 20 -20.25 5.34 15.83
CA LEU A 20 -19.92 6.71 16.20
C LEU A 20 -20.63 7.60 15.19
N GLY A 21 -21.81 8.03 15.59
CA GLY A 21 -22.78 8.60 14.69
C GLY A 21 -22.48 10.04 14.33
N THR A 22 -21.60 10.30 13.43
CA THR A 22 -21.74 11.38 12.46
C THR A 22 -20.95 10.95 11.22
N PHE A 23 -21.68 10.67 10.15
CA PHE A 23 -21.06 10.59 8.85
C PHE A 23 -20.28 11.89 8.63
N PHE A 24 -19.05 11.76 8.18
CA PHE A 24 -18.17 12.88 7.89
C PHE A 24 -18.89 13.90 6.99
N ASP A 25 -19.07 15.11 7.47
CA ASP A 25 -19.92 16.13 6.80
C ASP A 25 -19.18 16.80 5.63
N GLY A 26 -17.94 16.41 5.36
CA GLY A 26 -17.22 16.78 4.14
C GLY A 26 -16.93 18.28 3.95
N ASP A 27 -17.17 19.13 4.94
CA ASP A 27 -17.05 20.58 4.76
C ASP A 27 -15.61 21.09 4.79
N ASN A 28 -14.68 20.33 5.39
CA ASN A 28 -13.25 20.62 5.38
C ASN A 28 -12.50 19.58 4.55
N LEU A 29 -12.65 19.62 3.24
CA LEU A 29 -11.83 18.82 2.34
C LEU A 29 -10.43 19.44 2.25
N PRO A 30 -9.36 18.66 2.50
CA PRO A 30 -8.01 19.13 2.24
C PRO A 30 -7.84 19.44 0.74
N ASN A 31 -6.95 20.37 0.44
CA ASN A 31 -6.65 20.71 -0.95
C ASN A 31 -6.09 19.48 -1.69
N LYS A 32 -6.52 19.26 -2.93
CA LYS A 32 -6.08 18.15 -3.77
C LYS A 32 -4.55 18.06 -3.88
N ASP A 33 -3.90 19.20 -4.09
CA ASP A 33 -2.44 19.26 -4.23
C ASP A 33 -1.71 18.86 -2.94
N ASP A 34 -2.26 19.20 -1.79
CA ASP A 34 -1.72 18.80 -0.49
C ASP A 34 -1.83 17.27 -0.30
N LEU A 35 -2.94 16.67 -0.71
CA LEU A 35 -3.13 15.20 -0.67
C LEU A 35 -2.13 14.48 -1.57
N ILE A 36 -1.87 15.02 -2.78
CA ILE A 36 -0.86 14.46 -3.69
C ILE A 36 0.52 14.54 -3.05
N ASN A 37 0.88 15.66 -2.45
CA ASN A 37 2.18 15.83 -1.80
C ASN A 37 2.35 14.88 -0.60
N ILE A 38 1.31 14.71 0.21
CA ILE A 38 1.29 13.77 1.34
C ILE A 38 1.47 12.33 0.83
N ALA A 39 0.74 11.94 -0.21
CA ALA A 39 0.84 10.60 -0.78
C ALA A 39 2.22 10.32 -1.36
N LEU A 40 2.79 11.25 -2.12
CA LEU A 40 4.13 11.10 -2.69
C LEU A 40 5.23 10.98 -1.62
N LYS A 41 4.98 11.48 -0.41
CA LYS A 41 5.92 11.39 0.72
C LYS A 41 5.72 10.11 1.55
N ASN A 42 4.47 9.68 1.73
CA ASN A 42 4.12 8.65 2.72
C ASN A 42 3.91 7.26 2.13
N ARG A 43 3.54 7.16 0.85
CA ARG A 43 3.20 5.87 0.24
C ARG A 43 4.38 4.90 0.22
N VAL A 44 4.13 3.72 0.76
CA VAL A 44 5.12 2.64 0.91
C VAL A 44 5.58 2.11 -0.45
N ASP A 45 4.70 2.07 -1.44
CA ASP A 45 5.02 1.66 -2.82
C ASP A 45 6.16 2.52 -3.42
N LEU A 46 6.17 3.84 -3.19
CA LEU A 46 7.26 4.70 -3.66
C LEU A 46 8.56 4.44 -2.91
N LYS A 47 8.49 4.23 -1.59
CA LYS A 47 9.66 3.86 -0.78
C LYS A 47 10.26 2.53 -1.25
N TYR A 48 9.42 1.53 -1.56
CA TYR A 48 9.90 0.27 -2.14
C TYR A 48 10.71 0.49 -3.42
N TYR A 49 10.26 1.36 -4.32
CA TYR A 49 11.02 1.65 -5.54
C TYR A 49 12.28 2.46 -5.28
N ASP A 50 12.33 3.28 -4.22
CA ASP A 50 13.57 3.94 -3.80
C ASP A 50 14.62 2.94 -3.36
N GLU A 51 14.26 1.99 -2.51
CA GLU A 51 15.12 0.89 -2.08
C GLU A 51 15.55 0.00 -3.27
N LEU A 52 14.62 -0.27 -4.21
CA LEU A 52 14.93 -1.03 -5.42
C LEU A 52 15.96 -0.32 -6.31
N ILE A 53 15.87 1.00 -6.45
CA ILE A 53 16.83 1.80 -7.21
C ILE A 53 18.19 1.79 -6.51
N GLU A 54 18.23 1.93 -5.19
CA GLU A 54 19.47 1.86 -4.41
C GLU A 54 20.12 0.47 -4.54
N SER A 55 19.36 -0.60 -4.41
CA SER A 55 19.83 -1.97 -4.65
C SER A 55 20.36 -2.17 -6.07
N SER A 56 19.68 -1.60 -7.07
CA SER A 56 20.12 -1.66 -8.47
C SER A 56 21.41 -0.87 -8.69
N ASP A 57 21.61 0.24 -7.98
CA ASP A 57 22.85 1.02 -8.03
C ASP A 57 24.04 0.23 -7.43
N LEU A 58 23.83 -0.43 -6.29
CA LEU A 58 24.83 -1.33 -5.69
C LEU A 58 25.18 -2.48 -6.65
N ASN A 59 24.19 -3.07 -7.31
CA ASN A 59 24.42 -4.09 -8.32
C ASN A 59 25.20 -3.56 -9.54
N LEU A 60 24.96 -2.30 -9.93
CA LEU A 60 25.72 -1.63 -10.99
C LEU A 60 27.19 -1.47 -10.60
N VAL A 61 27.46 -1.03 -9.36
CA VAL A 61 28.83 -0.92 -8.84
C VAL A 61 29.52 -2.28 -8.84
N LYS A 62 28.86 -3.32 -8.34
CA LYS A 62 29.34 -4.70 -8.35
C LYS A 62 29.63 -5.18 -9.77
N ALA A 63 28.67 -5.03 -10.70
CA ALA A 63 28.86 -5.44 -12.08
C ALA A 63 30.01 -4.69 -12.77
N LYS A 64 30.26 -3.42 -12.40
CA LYS A 64 31.41 -2.65 -12.86
C LYS A 64 32.71 -3.20 -12.30
N ASP A 65 32.75 -3.60 -11.04
CA ASP A 65 33.95 -4.20 -10.43
C ASP A 65 34.26 -5.57 -11.04
N GLU A 66 33.26 -6.36 -11.36
CA GLU A 66 33.42 -7.66 -12.04
C GLU A 66 34.00 -7.52 -13.46
N THR A 67 34.02 -6.33 -14.05
CA THR A 67 34.74 -6.09 -15.32
C THR A 67 36.27 -5.99 -15.13
N LYS A 68 36.74 -5.83 -13.89
CA LYS A 68 38.18 -5.74 -13.59
C LYS A 68 38.80 -7.11 -13.47
N ALA A 69 40.13 -7.16 -13.56
CA ALA A 69 40.84 -8.36 -13.24
C ALA A 69 40.81 -8.65 -11.74
N LEU A 70 40.60 -9.90 -11.37
CA LEU A 70 40.54 -10.38 -9.99
C LEU A 70 41.82 -11.10 -9.65
N LEU A 71 42.49 -10.68 -8.58
CA LEU A 71 43.63 -11.33 -8.00
C LEU A 71 43.31 -11.72 -6.56
N ASN A 72 43.19 -13.02 -6.31
CA ASN A 72 42.94 -13.55 -4.98
C ASN A 72 44.19 -14.21 -4.43
N PHE A 73 44.52 -13.84 -3.21
CA PHE A 73 45.52 -14.54 -2.40
C PHE A 73 44.77 -15.39 -1.36
N SER A 74 45.09 -16.66 -1.29
CA SER A 74 44.53 -17.60 -0.32
C SER A 74 45.66 -18.27 0.45
N GLY A 75 45.50 -18.39 1.76
CA GLY A 75 46.38 -19.15 2.61
C GLY A 75 45.55 -20.03 3.53
N SER A 76 45.90 -21.28 3.66
CA SER A 76 45.33 -22.16 4.67
C SER A 76 46.45 -22.81 5.49
N TYR A 77 46.14 -22.95 6.78
CA TYR A 77 46.99 -23.67 7.72
C TYR A 77 46.08 -24.64 8.47
N GLY A 78 46.40 -25.90 8.45
CA GLY A 78 45.68 -26.96 9.13
C GLY A 78 46.60 -27.83 9.94
N ALA A 79 46.13 -28.36 11.03
CA ALA A 79 46.80 -29.40 11.80
C ALA A 79 45.82 -30.57 11.93
N TYR A 80 46.27 -31.77 11.62
CA TYR A 80 45.49 -32.99 11.79
C TYR A 80 46.27 -34.03 12.58
N GLY A 81 45.59 -34.77 13.44
CA GLY A 81 46.11 -35.92 14.18
C GLY A 81 45.32 -37.16 13.82
N LEU A 82 45.98 -38.22 13.48
CA LEU A 82 45.41 -39.54 13.25
C LEU A 82 45.87 -40.47 14.39
N SER A 83 44.97 -40.78 15.32
CA SER A 83 45.22 -41.73 16.40
C SER A 83 44.00 -42.60 16.65
N ASP A 84 44.21 -43.86 17.02
CA ASP A 84 43.13 -44.81 17.38
C ASP A 84 42.45 -44.44 18.71
N LYS A 85 42.97 -43.49 19.46
CA LYS A 85 42.41 -42.97 20.72
C LYS A 85 42.25 -41.46 20.59
N GLY A 86 40.99 -40.98 20.72
CA GLY A 86 40.63 -39.58 20.49
C GLY A 86 41.40 -38.53 21.31
N VAL A 87 41.94 -38.88 22.46
CA VAL A 87 42.75 -37.97 23.32
C VAL A 87 44.18 -37.79 22.79
N ASP A 88 44.76 -38.84 22.22
CA ASP A 88 46.10 -38.79 21.67
C ASP A 88 46.17 -38.07 20.32
N SER A 89 45.07 -38.04 19.59
CA SER A 89 44.89 -37.31 18.34
C SER A 89 45.08 -35.79 18.51
N TYR A 90 44.70 -35.24 19.66
CA TYR A 90 44.91 -33.82 19.99
C TYR A 90 46.38 -33.47 20.21
N SER A 91 47.12 -34.35 20.89
CA SER A 91 48.56 -34.14 21.15
C SER A 91 49.41 -34.32 19.88
N GLU A 92 49.05 -35.23 19.00
CA GLU A 92 49.71 -35.45 17.70
C GLU A 92 49.46 -34.32 16.70
N SER A 93 48.27 -33.65 16.76
CA SER A 93 47.98 -32.48 15.95
C SER A 93 48.97 -31.32 16.21
N PHE A 94 49.51 -31.20 17.41
CA PHE A 94 50.51 -30.19 17.77
C PHE A 94 51.97 -30.67 17.54
N ASN A 95 52.15 -31.94 17.30
CA ASN A 95 53.44 -32.50 17.00
C ASN A 95 53.69 -32.48 15.49
N ARG A 96 54.38 -31.53 14.96
CA ARG A 96 54.81 -31.18 13.58
C ARG A 96 54.56 -32.20 12.43
N GLN A 97 54.15 -33.43 12.71
CA GLN A 97 53.84 -34.47 11.72
C GLN A 97 52.50 -34.40 11.03
N GLY A 98 51.56 -33.56 11.55
CA GLY A 98 50.24 -33.36 10.98
C GLY A 98 49.97 -31.92 10.56
N MET A 99 51.00 -31.12 10.27
CA MET A 99 50.82 -29.74 9.83
C MET A 99 50.78 -29.66 8.32
N GLU A 100 49.71 -29.08 7.81
CA GLU A 100 49.54 -28.78 6.38
C GLU A 100 49.39 -27.27 6.20
N TRP A 101 50.08 -26.72 5.25
CA TRP A 101 49.89 -25.34 4.84
C TRP A 101 49.81 -25.26 3.33
N SER A 102 48.96 -24.37 2.85
CA SER A 102 48.90 -24.02 1.41
C SER A 102 48.85 -22.54 1.21
N VAL A 103 49.49 -22.08 0.16
CA VAL A 103 49.42 -20.70 -0.30
C VAL A 103 49.06 -20.73 -1.78
N GLY A 104 48.03 -20.02 -2.14
CA GLY A 104 47.53 -19.93 -3.50
C GLY A 104 47.39 -18.49 -3.99
N LEU A 105 47.76 -18.27 -5.24
CA LEU A 105 47.48 -17.02 -5.96
C LEU A 105 46.60 -17.36 -7.15
N ASN A 106 45.39 -16.79 -7.20
CA ASN A 106 44.43 -17.00 -8.28
C ASN A 106 44.20 -15.68 -9.03
N PHE A 107 44.59 -15.66 -10.29
CA PHE A 107 44.37 -14.54 -11.19
C PHE A 107 43.28 -14.92 -12.21
N LYS A 108 42.20 -14.14 -12.26
CA LYS A 108 41.09 -14.32 -13.19
C LYS A 108 40.84 -13.04 -13.97
N MET A 109 40.84 -13.12 -15.29
CA MET A 109 40.55 -12.01 -16.18
C MET A 109 39.74 -12.49 -17.38
N ILE A 110 38.66 -11.79 -17.72
CA ILE A 110 37.86 -12.06 -18.91
C ILE A 110 38.50 -11.28 -20.09
N LEU A 111 39.01 -11.99 -21.07
CA LEU A 111 39.70 -11.38 -22.23
C LEU A 111 38.75 -10.80 -23.26
N ASP A 112 37.57 -11.42 -23.44
CA ASP A 112 36.58 -10.90 -24.37
C ASP A 112 35.89 -9.63 -23.80
N LYS A 113 36.13 -8.50 -24.47
CA LYS A 113 35.58 -7.21 -24.11
C LYS A 113 34.04 -7.18 -24.11
N LYS A 114 33.38 -7.92 -25.02
CA LYS A 114 31.91 -7.98 -25.07
C LYS A 114 31.36 -8.77 -23.90
N ALA A 115 31.89 -9.94 -23.61
CA ALA A 115 31.50 -10.78 -22.49
C ALA A 115 31.76 -10.05 -21.14
N ARG A 116 32.91 -9.38 -21.00
CA ARG A 116 33.27 -8.61 -19.80
C ARG A 116 32.29 -7.51 -19.50
N ASN A 117 31.79 -6.79 -20.50
CA ASN A 117 30.87 -5.66 -20.32
C ASN A 117 29.39 -6.08 -20.37
N ALA A 118 29.06 -7.34 -20.64
CA ALA A 118 27.68 -7.79 -20.74
C ALA A 118 26.91 -7.63 -19.44
N GLY A 119 27.46 -8.10 -18.33
CA GLY A 119 26.85 -7.96 -16.99
C GLY A 119 26.65 -6.51 -16.59
N TYR A 120 27.64 -5.64 -16.84
CA TYR A 120 27.53 -4.22 -16.57
C TYR A 120 26.39 -3.54 -17.38
N ARG A 121 26.23 -3.91 -18.67
CA ARG A 121 25.12 -3.39 -19.50
C ARG A 121 23.75 -3.86 -19.00
N VAL A 122 23.65 -5.09 -18.53
CA VAL A 122 22.42 -5.62 -17.91
C VAL A 122 22.09 -4.80 -16.68
N ALA A 123 23.05 -4.57 -15.77
CA ALA A 123 22.83 -3.79 -14.55
C ALA A 123 22.38 -2.34 -14.86
N ILE A 124 22.97 -1.69 -15.88
CA ILE A 124 22.51 -0.36 -16.34
C ILE A 124 21.03 -0.40 -16.76
N ASN A 125 20.64 -1.41 -17.54
CA ASN A 125 19.26 -1.53 -18.01
C ASN A 125 18.29 -1.83 -16.85
N GLU A 126 18.67 -2.64 -15.88
CA GLU A 126 17.88 -2.92 -14.68
C GLU A 126 17.65 -1.66 -13.84
N MET A 127 18.70 -0.86 -13.61
CA MET A 127 18.58 0.42 -12.92
C MET A 127 17.67 1.39 -13.69
N ALA A 128 17.83 1.49 -15.02
CA ALA A 128 16.97 2.32 -15.86
C ALA A 128 15.51 1.86 -15.80
N LYS A 129 15.27 0.55 -15.82
CA LYS A 129 13.94 -0.06 -15.66
C LYS A 129 13.33 0.31 -14.31
N ALA A 130 14.07 0.16 -13.22
CA ALA A 130 13.59 0.50 -11.88
C ALA A 130 13.15 1.98 -11.78
N LYS A 131 13.92 2.90 -12.37
CA LYS A 131 13.56 4.33 -12.44
C LYS A 131 12.27 4.58 -13.23
N ILE A 132 12.12 3.94 -14.39
CA ILE A 132 10.92 4.06 -15.21
C ILE A 132 9.69 3.52 -14.47
N GLU A 133 9.81 2.37 -13.79
CA GLU A 133 8.72 1.80 -13.01
C GLU A 133 8.33 2.71 -11.82
N LYS A 134 9.29 3.32 -11.13
CA LYS A 134 9.00 4.34 -10.10
C LYS A 134 8.18 5.50 -10.68
N ASP A 135 8.57 6.03 -11.83
CA ASP A 135 7.84 7.13 -12.47
C ASP A 135 6.42 6.73 -12.91
N LYS A 136 6.23 5.49 -13.35
CA LYS A 136 4.89 4.96 -13.64
C LYS A 136 4.02 4.89 -12.40
N VAL A 137 4.58 4.34 -11.31
CA VAL A 137 3.85 4.25 -10.03
C VAL A 137 3.52 5.64 -9.49
N LYS A 138 4.45 6.59 -9.56
CA LYS A 138 4.18 7.98 -9.20
C LYS A 138 3.00 8.58 -9.96
N LYS A 139 2.95 8.37 -11.29
CA LYS A 139 1.83 8.84 -12.12
C LYS A 139 0.52 8.12 -11.78
N ALA A 140 0.59 6.82 -11.51
CA ALA A 140 -0.58 6.03 -11.11
C ALA A 140 -1.18 6.52 -9.77
N ILE A 141 -0.33 6.84 -8.78
CA ILE A 141 -0.76 7.40 -7.50
C ILE A 141 -1.46 8.76 -7.70
N ILE A 142 -0.90 9.63 -8.53
CA ILE A 142 -1.53 10.93 -8.82
C ILE A 142 -2.92 10.71 -9.43
N LEU A 143 -3.03 9.82 -10.42
CA LEU A 143 -4.32 9.52 -11.06
C LEU A 143 -5.33 8.88 -10.09
N GLU A 144 -4.85 8.02 -9.18
CA GLU A 144 -5.69 7.40 -8.15
C GLU A 144 -6.28 8.45 -7.21
N ILE A 145 -5.48 9.41 -6.76
CA ILE A 145 -5.92 10.50 -5.90
C ILE A 145 -6.88 11.42 -6.66
N ASP A 146 -6.56 11.78 -7.90
CA ASP A 146 -7.46 12.57 -8.76
C ASP A 146 -8.82 11.91 -8.86
N THR A 147 -8.85 10.63 -9.18
CA THR A 147 -10.10 9.87 -9.33
C THR A 147 -10.87 9.77 -8.02
N ALA A 148 -10.18 9.53 -6.89
CA ALA A 148 -10.80 9.46 -5.58
C ALA A 148 -11.38 10.82 -5.16
N TYR A 149 -10.67 11.90 -5.42
CA TYR A 149 -11.11 13.27 -5.12
C TYR A 149 -12.35 13.67 -5.94
N GLU A 150 -12.35 13.42 -7.25
CA GLU A 150 -13.50 13.69 -8.11
C GLU A 150 -14.75 12.88 -7.71
N ARG A 151 -14.56 11.62 -7.30
CA ARG A 151 -15.63 10.79 -6.74
C ARG A 151 -16.21 11.41 -5.48
N LEU A 152 -15.35 11.86 -4.58
CA LEU A 152 -15.74 12.50 -3.33
C LEU A 152 -16.58 13.76 -3.60
N VAL A 153 -16.14 14.64 -4.50
CA VAL A 153 -16.87 15.84 -4.91
C VAL A 153 -18.24 15.47 -5.50
N SER A 154 -18.28 14.43 -6.34
CA SER A 154 -19.52 13.94 -6.94
C SER A 154 -20.51 13.41 -5.89
N TYR A 155 -20.04 12.59 -4.93
CA TYR A 155 -20.91 12.07 -3.86
C TYR A 155 -21.38 13.17 -2.91
N LYS A 156 -20.55 14.18 -2.63
CA LYS A 156 -20.97 15.36 -1.87
C LYS A 156 -22.14 16.10 -2.56
N LYS A 157 -22.03 16.27 -3.88
CA LYS A 157 -23.09 16.87 -4.68
C LYS A 157 -24.37 16.00 -4.68
N ALA A 158 -24.21 14.68 -4.83
CA ALA A 158 -25.32 13.73 -4.80
C ALA A 158 -26.06 13.76 -3.45
N LEU A 159 -25.33 13.76 -2.34
CA LEU A 159 -25.91 13.88 -1.00
C LEU A 159 -26.67 15.18 -0.81
N ARG A 160 -26.11 16.30 -1.26
CA ARG A 160 -26.82 17.60 -1.21
C ARG A 160 -28.12 17.56 -2.00
N THR A 161 -28.13 16.91 -3.15
CA THR A 161 -29.34 16.75 -3.97
C THR A 161 -30.34 15.82 -3.30
N ALA A 162 -29.90 14.72 -2.71
CA ALA A 162 -30.75 13.78 -1.97
C ALA A 162 -31.42 14.45 -0.76
N ARG A 163 -30.69 15.24 0.02
CA ARG A 163 -31.22 16.01 1.17
C ARG A 163 -32.31 17.00 0.72
N LYS A 164 -32.09 17.72 -0.39
CA LYS A 164 -33.10 18.59 -0.96
C LYS A 164 -34.36 17.83 -1.43
N ALA A 165 -34.17 16.62 -1.98
CA ALA A 165 -35.30 15.79 -2.38
C ALA A 165 -36.15 15.33 -1.18
N VAL A 166 -35.54 15.06 -0.02
CA VAL A 166 -36.26 14.76 1.22
C VAL A 166 -37.09 15.97 1.68
N GLU A 167 -36.49 17.15 1.70
CA GLU A 167 -37.17 18.39 2.06
C GLU A 167 -38.44 18.62 1.20
N LEU A 168 -38.28 18.48 -0.13
CA LEU A 168 -39.41 18.60 -1.05
C LEU A 168 -40.47 17.51 -0.89
N ALA A 169 -40.05 16.28 -0.56
CA ALA A 169 -40.96 15.17 -0.33
C ALA A 169 -41.73 15.35 1.00
N GLU A 170 -41.09 15.87 2.04
CA GLU A 170 -41.75 16.24 3.29
C GLU A 170 -42.77 17.37 3.10
N GLU A 171 -42.40 18.39 2.34
CA GLU A 171 -43.31 19.49 2.01
C GLU A 171 -44.58 18.99 1.26
N ARG A 172 -44.40 18.14 0.24
CA ARG A 172 -45.51 17.53 -0.50
C ARG A 172 -46.41 16.66 0.38
N LEU A 173 -45.79 15.84 1.25
CA LEU A 173 -46.59 15.04 2.18
C LEU A 173 -47.42 15.91 3.12
N ASN A 174 -46.87 17.01 3.63
CA ASN A 174 -47.56 17.95 4.48
C ASN A 174 -48.76 18.60 3.72
N GLN A 175 -48.56 19.00 2.46
CA GLN A 175 -49.61 19.54 1.62
C GLN A 175 -50.76 18.53 1.42
N GLU A 176 -50.46 17.26 1.11
CA GLU A 176 -51.48 16.22 0.95
C GLU A 176 -52.20 15.91 2.29
N GLN A 177 -51.50 15.97 3.42
CA GLN A 177 -52.11 15.83 4.75
C GLN A 177 -53.11 16.95 5.03
N GLU A 178 -52.77 18.21 4.70
CA GLU A 178 -53.67 19.32 4.85
C GLU A 178 -54.95 19.21 3.96
N LEU A 179 -54.77 18.77 2.71
CA LEU A 179 -55.89 18.52 1.80
C LEU A 179 -56.80 17.41 2.32
N TRP A 180 -56.20 16.33 2.86
CA TRP A 180 -56.94 15.25 3.49
C TRP A 180 -57.76 15.75 4.70
N GLN A 181 -57.16 16.53 5.58
CA GLN A 181 -57.84 17.11 6.75
C GLN A 181 -58.99 18.03 6.38
N LYS A 182 -58.89 18.72 5.24
CA LYS A 182 -59.96 19.57 4.70
C LYS A 182 -61.08 18.79 3.98
N GLY A 183 -60.96 17.46 3.88
CA GLY A 183 -61.93 16.59 3.24
C GLY A 183 -61.95 16.60 1.71
N VAL A 184 -60.91 17.22 1.09
CA VAL A 184 -60.76 17.30 -0.38
C VAL A 184 -59.58 16.45 -0.90
N GLY A 185 -58.83 15.79 -0.01
CA GLY A 185 -57.70 14.94 -0.33
C GLY A 185 -58.08 13.49 -0.62
N ASP A 186 -57.21 12.80 -1.39
CA ASP A 186 -57.32 11.39 -1.71
C ASP A 186 -56.32 10.56 -0.84
N VAL A 187 -56.85 9.54 -0.18
CA VAL A 187 -56.02 8.61 0.66
C VAL A 187 -54.93 7.94 -0.16
N TYR A 188 -55.18 7.59 -1.40
CA TYR A 188 -54.16 6.96 -2.26
C TYR A 188 -52.98 7.89 -2.49
N ARG A 189 -53.21 9.17 -2.73
CA ARG A 189 -52.15 10.19 -2.87
C ARG A 189 -51.35 10.36 -1.58
N LEU A 190 -52.04 10.37 -0.45
CA LEU A 190 -51.37 10.47 0.86
C LEU A 190 -50.40 9.30 1.07
N VAL A 191 -50.86 8.05 0.80
CA VAL A 191 -50.03 6.84 0.90
C VAL A 191 -48.86 6.87 -0.09
N GLU A 192 -49.13 7.33 -1.33
CA GLU A 192 -48.07 7.48 -2.34
C GLU A 192 -46.98 8.48 -1.90
N GLN A 193 -47.36 9.65 -1.38
CA GLN A 193 -46.40 10.64 -0.89
C GLN A 193 -45.63 10.11 0.34
N GLN A 194 -46.27 9.32 1.19
CA GLN A 194 -45.61 8.68 2.33
C GLN A 194 -44.57 7.65 1.90
N GLN A 195 -44.90 6.83 0.87
CA GLN A 195 -43.94 5.91 0.26
C GLN A 195 -42.77 6.64 -0.41
N MET A 196 -43.09 7.73 -1.14
CA MET A 196 -42.09 8.55 -1.82
C MET A 196 -41.10 9.17 -0.83
N LEU A 197 -41.59 9.69 0.29
CA LEU A 197 -40.75 10.19 1.37
C LEU A 197 -39.86 9.08 1.94
N GLY A 198 -40.42 7.89 2.23
CA GLY A 198 -39.66 6.74 2.69
C GLY A 198 -38.54 6.36 1.76
N ASN A 199 -38.82 6.21 0.47
CA ASN A 199 -37.83 5.90 -0.56
C ASN A 199 -36.75 6.98 -0.68
N THR A 200 -37.12 8.25 -0.57
CA THR A 200 -36.17 9.36 -0.66
C THR A 200 -35.25 9.41 0.56
N LYS A 201 -35.78 9.11 1.76
CA LYS A 201 -34.95 8.96 2.97
C LYS A 201 -33.95 7.82 2.86
N ILE A 202 -34.36 6.67 2.32
CA ILE A 202 -33.46 5.54 2.08
C ILE A 202 -32.32 5.95 1.14
N ARG A 203 -32.64 6.59 0.00
CA ARG A 203 -31.64 7.11 -0.95
C ARG A 203 -30.67 8.11 -0.32
N THR A 204 -31.13 8.92 0.64
CA THR A 204 -30.28 9.85 1.36
C THR A 204 -29.27 9.12 2.25
N VAL A 205 -29.71 8.09 2.97
CA VAL A 205 -28.81 7.24 3.78
C VAL A 205 -27.79 6.51 2.92
N GLU A 206 -28.21 6.01 1.75
CA GLU A 206 -27.30 5.40 0.77
C GLU A 206 -26.24 6.41 0.26
N ALA A 207 -26.66 7.65 -0.04
CA ALA A 207 -25.74 8.70 -0.47
C ALA A 207 -24.78 9.11 0.65
N GLU A 208 -25.20 9.14 1.91
CA GLU A 208 -24.33 9.37 3.09
C GLU A 208 -23.31 8.25 3.24
N GLY A 209 -23.73 6.99 3.11
CA GLY A 209 -22.84 5.85 3.13
C GLY A 209 -21.81 5.87 1.99
N ALA A 210 -22.23 6.26 0.78
CA ALA A 210 -21.34 6.39 -0.37
C ALA A 210 -20.31 7.51 -0.16
N LEU A 211 -20.71 8.64 0.39
CA LEU A 211 -19.80 9.74 0.73
C LEU A 211 -18.77 9.28 1.76
N SER A 212 -19.20 8.64 2.84
CA SER A 212 -18.29 8.14 3.89
C SER A 212 -17.28 7.14 3.35
N LYS A 213 -17.70 6.22 2.49
CA LYS A 213 -16.80 5.28 1.80
C LYS A 213 -15.79 6.02 0.91
N SER A 214 -16.20 7.07 0.22
CA SER A 214 -15.30 7.84 -0.65
C SER A 214 -14.25 8.62 0.13
N VAL A 215 -14.59 9.13 1.32
CA VAL A 215 -13.62 9.77 2.24
C VAL A 215 -12.55 8.78 2.69
N ILE A 216 -12.98 7.59 3.13
CA ILE A 216 -12.05 6.52 3.55
C ILE A 216 -11.16 6.11 2.37
N SER A 217 -11.73 5.94 1.17
CA SER A 217 -10.98 5.63 -0.04
C SER A 217 -9.91 6.69 -0.34
N LEU A 218 -10.24 7.97 -0.17
CA LEU A 218 -9.29 9.06 -0.38
C LEU A 218 -8.13 9.02 0.65
N TRP A 219 -8.40 8.72 1.91
CA TRP A 219 -7.37 8.56 2.94
C TRP A 219 -6.46 7.36 2.66
N ILE A 220 -7.03 6.23 2.23
CA ILE A 220 -6.24 5.07 1.81
C ILE A 220 -5.34 5.45 0.64
N SER A 221 -5.86 6.11 -0.39
CA SER A 221 -5.09 6.54 -1.56
C SER A 221 -3.98 7.54 -1.21
N SER A 222 -4.18 8.37 -0.17
CA SER A 222 -3.17 9.31 0.31
C SER A 222 -2.13 8.68 1.27
N GLY A 223 -2.31 7.41 1.66
CA GLY A 223 -1.39 6.72 2.57
C GLY A 223 -1.48 7.17 4.04
N GLN A 224 -2.61 7.77 4.45
CA GLN A 224 -2.80 8.30 5.81
C GLN A 224 -3.39 7.26 6.80
N VAL A 225 -3.83 6.09 6.34
CA VAL A 225 -4.54 5.10 7.17
C VAL A 225 -3.62 4.30 8.10
N PHE A 226 -2.31 4.41 7.95
CA PHE A 226 -1.31 3.64 8.70
C PHE A 226 -0.43 4.50 9.62
N GLN A 227 -0.89 5.67 10.01
CA GLN A 227 -0.22 6.50 11.02
C GLN A 227 -0.97 6.49 12.34
#